data_2cc88d55f9b9405183b78d59233e9d11
#
_entry.id   2cc88d55f9b9405183b78d59233e9d11
#
_cell.length_a   1.000
_cell.length_b   1.000
_cell.length_c   1.000
_cell.angle_alpha   90.00
_cell.angle_beta   90.00
_cell.angle_gamma   90.00
#
_symmetry.space_group_name_H-M   'P 1'
#
loop_
_entity.id
_entity.type
_entity.pdbx_description
1 polymer ?
#
loop_
_entity_poly.entity_id
_entity_poly.type
_entity_poly.pdbx_seq_one_letter_code
_entity_poly.pdbx_strand_id
1 'polypeptide(L)'
;MSKNTFRTNTQSRSRSRSRATRGALTNPFAELLRSFVLLVSLFFLPLPALIPSVVAQKPTEPANAAALQAAQSVVAKQAALVTEFDVNGLKVLVKRREGSLTVGVGLFIRGGSRNITGKDAGIEALMLDVATDASASYPRERMRNELARMGTVLGSTENYDYSALRLTSTRVNFDRSWDIFTDVALHPAFTKEDFDLEKERALSSLRDDSDDPDTYLQRLQERVAYAGHPYLNRPEGTLESVSSLTLEDLRRYHRQTMETSRLLLVIVGDLDPAQLKQRIAATLGKLPRGNYRDQAPPVLSFPASTVEITDRTLPTNYVQGIFSAPPLTSTDIYPMMVASSILRDRVFQEVRVKRNLSYAPNAFLGTQAANIGGIYVTAVDANQAVGVMLDEIRRLQSQPIDDDDINGVISQYLTTYYMGQETNAAQAANLAEYELIGGGWRNSFELITRLHAVTPAEVQRVAQKYMHNMRFVVLGNPKSVDTKIFMGQVEKG
;
A
#
# COMPACT_ATOMS: atom_id res chain seq x y z
N MET A 1 15.99 18.42 -75.26
CA MET A 1 16.57 19.79 -75.09
C MET A 1 15.91 20.29 -73.81
N SER A 2 16.50 20.58 -72.78
CA SER A 2 17.61 21.24 -72.22
C SER A 2 17.62 21.01 -70.71
N LYS A 3 18.77 20.74 -70.19
CA LYS A 3 19.12 20.61 -68.76
C LYS A 3 18.86 21.91 -68.00
N ASN A 4 18.48 21.83 -66.73
CA ASN A 4 19.27 22.54 -65.70
C ASN A 4 18.99 21.99 -64.28
N THR A 5 20.05 21.55 -63.67
CA THR A 5 20.34 21.21 -62.30
C THR A 5 20.22 22.43 -61.38
N PHE A 6 19.65 22.27 -60.17
CA PHE A 6 20.09 23.05 -59.02
C PHE A 6 20.08 22.22 -57.74
N ARG A 7 21.12 22.49 -56.95
CA ARG A 7 21.68 21.77 -55.82
C ARG A 7 20.80 21.76 -54.57
N THR A 8 20.86 20.62 -53.90
CA THR A 8 20.54 20.30 -52.54
C THR A 8 21.14 21.26 -51.50
N ASN A 9 20.35 21.60 -50.50
CA ASN A 9 20.88 22.02 -49.19
C ASN A 9 20.07 21.31 -48.09
N THR A 10 20.68 20.30 -47.53
CA THR A 10 20.25 19.51 -46.39
C THR A 10 20.51 20.31 -45.09
N GLN A 11 19.48 20.83 -44.46
CA GLN A 11 19.51 21.24 -43.06
C GLN A 11 18.78 20.21 -42.20
N SER A 12 19.56 19.43 -41.48
CA SER A 12 19.12 18.54 -40.42
C SER A 12 18.53 19.37 -39.26
N ARG A 13 17.21 19.37 -39.11
CA ARG A 13 16.56 19.81 -37.87
C ARG A 13 16.45 18.62 -36.93
N SER A 14 17.34 18.58 -35.94
CA SER A 14 17.24 17.75 -34.77
C SER A 14 15.96 18.14 -33.99
N ARG A 15 14.94 17.30 -34.06
CA ARG A 15 13.78 17.39 -33.15
C ARG A 15 14.21 16.79 -31.82
N SER A 16 14.51 17.66 -30.85
CA SER A 16 14.57 17.28 -29.44
C SER A 16 13.18 16.84 -28.98
N ARG A 17 13.01 15.55 -28.80
CA ARG A 17 11.84 15.00 -28.08
C ARG A 17 12.04 15.30 -26.60
N SER A 18 11.34 16.29 -26.08
CA SER A 18 11.15 16.43 -24.64
C SER A 18 10.33 15.24 -24.16
N ARG A 19 10.95 14.32 -23.44
CA ARG A 19 10.26 13.31 -22.63
C ARG A 19 9.56 14.04 -21.48
N ALA A 20 8.27 14.21 -21.58
CA ALA A 20 7.44 14.54 -20.42
C ALA A 20 7.45 13.31 -19.51
N THR A 21 8.16 13.40 -18.38
CA THR A 21 8.10 12.43 -17.29
C THR A 21 6.69 12.48 -16.69
N ARG A 22 5.90 11.47 -16.96
CA ARG A 22 4.58 11.25 -16.33
C ARG A 22 4.83 10.72 -14.92
N GLY A 23 4.41 11.48 -13.91
CA GLY A 23 4.28 10.97 -12.56
C GLY A 23 3.08 10.02 -12.48
N ALA A 24 3.34 8.72 -12.50
CA ALA A 24 2.39 7.75 -11.99
C ALA A 24 2.31 7.95 -10.46
N LEU A 25 1.13 8.24 -9.94
CA LEU A 25 0.86 8.26 -8.51
C LEU A 25 0.82 6.82 -8.03
N THR A 26 1.98 6.28 -7.70
CA THR A 26 2.13 4.96 -7.09
C THR A 26 1.82 5.05 -5.59
N ASN A 27 1.32 3.98 -5.03
CA ASN A 27 1.02 3.81 -3.61
C ASN A 27 2.23 4.29 -2.77
N PRO A 28 2.07 5.23 -1.82
CA PRO A 28 3.18 5.82 -1.07
C PRO A 28 4.01 4.79 -0.30
N PHE A 29 3.47 3.62 0.01
CA PHE A 29 4.21 2.51 0.60
C PHE A 29 5.12 1.79 -0.40
N ALA A 30 4.74 1.70 -1.67
CA ALA A 30 5.59 1.12 -2.72
C ALA A 30 6.72 2.08 -3.14
N GLU A 31 6.49 3.40 -3.12
CA GLU A 31 7.52 4.39 -3.41
C GLU A 31 8.51 4.60 -2.26
N LEU A 32 8.10 4.46 -1.00
CA LEU A 32 9.03 4.46 0.14
C LEU A 32 10.03 3.29 0.04
N LEU A 33 9.61 2.13 -0.47
CA LEU A 33 10.53 1.02 -0.74
C LEU A 33 11.47 1.31 -1.92
N ARG A 34 11.00 2.00 -2.97
CA ARG A 34 11.83 2.35 -4.13
C ARG A 34 12.81 3.51 -3.86
N SER A 35 12.41 4.51 -3.10
CA SER A 35 13.26 5.67 -2.79
C SER A 35 14.37 5.37 -1.78
N PHE A 36 14.18 4.40 -0.88
CA PHE A 36 15.19 4.01 0.09
C PHE A 36 16.38 3.27 -0.55
N VAL A 37 16.18 2.62 -1.70
CA VAL A 37 17.25 1.92 -2.43
C VAL A 37 18.17 2.90 -3.18
N LEU A 38 17.71 4.09 -3.55
CA LEU A 38 18.50 5.04 -4.37
C LEU A 38 19.31 6.07 -3.55
N LEU A 39 19.05 6.25 -2.27
CA LEU A 39 19.71 7.31 -1.46
C LEU A 39 20.92 6.83 -0.64
N VAL A 40 21.20 5.52 -0.60
CA VAL A 40 22.35 4.98 0.16
C VAL A 40 23.65 4.91 -0.67
N SER A 41 23.62 5.22 -1.97
CA SER A 41 24.77 4.99 -2.87
C SER A 41 25.74 6.16 -3.02
N LEU A 42 25.63 7.26 -2.30
CA LEU A 42 26.41 8.47 -2.59
C LEU A 42 27.12 9.13 -1.41
N PHE A 43 27.66 8.35 -0.44
CA PHE A 43 28.65 8.91 0.50
C PHE A 43 29.50 7.82 1.14
N PHE A 44 30.60 7.42 0.46
CA PHE A 44 31.77 6.82 1.10
C PHE A 44 33.05 7.34 0.47
N LEU A 45 33.59 8.39 1.08
CA LEU A 45 35.02 8.71 1.02
C LEU A 45 35.61 8.39 2.40
N PRO A 46 36.74 7.67 2.49
CA PRO A 46 37.30 7.31 3.79
C PRO A 46 38.14 8.47 4.35
N LEU A 47 37.66 9.08 5.42
CA LEU A 47 38.51 9.88 6.32
C LEU A 47 38.82 9.02 7.57
N PRO A 48 40.08 8.88 8.00
CA PRO A 48 40.40 8.24 9.26
C PRO A 48 40.11 9.25 10.39
N ALA A 49 38.97 9.17 11.00
CA ALA A 49 38.67 9.91 12.22
C ALA A 49 38.73 8.95 13.42
N LEU A 50 39.60 9.27 14.37
CA LEU A 50 39.59 8.73 15.74
C LEU A 50 38.21 9.04 16.37
N ILE A 51 37.30 8.08 16.34
CA ILE A 51 36.05 8.14 17.08
C ILE A 51 36.31 7.52 18.43
N PRO A 52 36.18 8.24 19.56
CA PRO A 52 36.18 7.59 20.87
C PRO A 52 34.98 6.65 20.92
N SER A 53 35.22 5.39 21.32
CA SER A 53 34.17 4.40 21.53
C SER A 53 33.21 4.94 22.60
N VAL A 54 32.10 5.54 22.17
CA VAL A 54 30.97 5.78 23.06
C VAL A 54 30.36 4.40 23.31
N VAL A 55 30.69 3.81 24.44
CA VAL A 55 29.98 2.63 24.96
C VAL A 55 28.53 3.11 25.16
N ALA A 56 27.63 2.66 24.29
CA ALA A 56 26.20 2.89 24.47
C ALA A 56 25.81 2.25 25.81
N GLN A 57 25.55 3.07 26.81
CA GLN A 57 25.00 2.59 28.07
C GLN A 57 23.62 1.99 27.78
N LYS A 58 23.44 0.72 28.16
CA LYS A 58 22.13 0.04 28.12
C LYS A 58 21.14 0.91 28.89
N PRO A 59 19.98 1.31 28.30
CA PRO A 59 18.97 2.07 29.04
C PRO A 59 18.54 1.23 30.25
N THR A 60 18.63 1.82 31.44
CA THR A 60 18.12 1.18 32.67
C THR A 60 16.59 1.11 32.63
N GLU A 61 15.96 0.04 33.15
CA GLU A 61 14.49 -0.18 33.17
C GLU A 61 13.64 1.06 33.53
N PRO A 62 14.02 1.94 34.47
CA PRO A 62 13.23 3.15 34.75
C PRO A 62 13.21 4.17 33.60
N ALA A 63 14.24 4.22 32.75
CA ALA A 63 14.25 5.13 31.60
C ALA A 63 13.30 4.67 30.50
N ASN A 64 13.16 3.36 30.29
CA ASN A 64 12.20 2.79 29.34
C ASN A 64 10.75 3.01 29.79
N ALA A 65 10.43 2.84 31.07
CA ALA A 65 9.09 3.07 31.60
C ALA A 65 8.66 4.53 31.49
N ALA A 66 9.53 5.49 31.79
CA ALA A 66 9.26 6.91 31.64
C ALA A 66 9.06 7.34 30.17
N ALA A 67 9.87 6.80 29.25
CA ALA A 67 9.73 7.02 27.81
C ALA A 67 8.41 6.45 27.28
N LEU A 68 8.01 5.26 27.71
CA LEU A 68 6.73 4.65 27.35
C LEU A 68 5.55 5.46 27.86
N GLN A 69 5.60 5.92 29.13
CA GLN A 69 4.55 6.78 29.70
C GLN A 69 4.44 8.12 28.96
N ALA A 70 5.58 8.73 28.59
CA ALA A 70 5.59 9.94 27.76
C ALA A 70 4.97 9.69 26.39
N ALA A 71 5.31 8.59 25.72
CA ALA A 71 4.73 8.19 24.43
C ALA A 71 3.22 7.98 24.54
N GLN A 72 2.74 7.28 25.57
CA GLN A 72 1.31 7.07 25.85
C GLN A 72 0.57 8.40 26.05
N SER A 73 1.17 9.35 26.77
CA SER A 73 0.60 10.69 26.94
C SER A 73 0.45 11.45 25.63
N VAL A 74 1.46 11.37 24.75
CA VAL A 74 1.41 11.98 23.41
C VAL A 74 0.32 11.33 22.55
N VAL A 75 0.24 10.01 22.57
CA VAL A 75 -0.78 9.22 21.86
C VAL A 75 -2.20 9.62 22.31
N ALA A 76 -2.45 9.68 23.62
CA ALA A 76 -3.75 10.09 24.16
C ALA A 76 -4.13 11.52 23.74
N LYS A 77 -3.18 12.46 23.76
CA LYS A 77 -3.38 13.83 23.29
C LYS A 77 -3.71 13.88 21.79
N GLN A 78 -3.04 13.10 20.97
CA GLN A 78 -3.31 13.04 19.53
C GLN A 78 -4.69 12.42 19.22
N ALA A 79 -5.09 11.38 19.94
CA ALA A 79 -6.41 10.77 19.80
C ALA A 79 -7.53 11.74 20.21
N ALA A 80 -7.31 12.57 21.23
CA ALA A 80 -8.27 13.58 21.69
C ALA A 80 -8.53 14.69 20.64
N LEU A 81 -7.67 14.85 19.64
CA LEU A 81 -7.86 15.79 18.53
C LEU A 81 -8.84 15.25 17.47
N VAL A 82 -9.27 13.99 17.56
CA VAL A 82 -10.22 13.38 16.61
C VAL A 82 -11.64 13.52 17.12
N THR A 83 -12.44 14.24 16.36
CA THR A 83 -13.90 14.32 16.57
C THR A 83 -14.59 13.34 15.63
N GLU A 84 -15.44 12.47 16.18
CA GLU A 84 -16.26 11.51 15.44
C GLU A 84 -17.72 11.95 15.49
N PHE A 85 -18.40 11.96 14.33
CA PHE A 85 -19.85 12.21 14.27
C PHE A 85 -20.46 11.53 13.05
N ASP A 86 -21.81 11.46 13.03
CA ASP A 86 -22.59 10.90 11.94
C ASP A 86 -23.38 12.00 11.22
N VAL A 87 -23.50 11.86 9.90
CA VAL A 87 -24.36 12.70 9.05
C VAL A 87 -25.16 11.78 8.13
N ASN A 88 -26.43 11.55 8.43
CA ASN A 88 -27.32 10.69 7.65
C ASN A 88 -26.78 9.26 7.44
N GLY A 89 -26.06 8.70 8.41
CA GLY A 89 -25.42 7.38 8.30
C GLY A 89 -24.00 7.39 7.74
N LEU A 90 -23.50 8.56 7.26
CA LEU A 90 -22.09 8.75 6.93
C LEU A 90 -21.29 8.95 8.20
N LYS A 91 -20.41 8.00 8.52
CA LYS A 91 -19.43 8.18 9.59
C LYS A 91 -18.36 9.17 9.16
N VAL A 92 -18.08 10.16 10.00
CA VAL A 92 -17.09 11.21 9.74
C VAL A 92 -16.07 11.25 10.87
N LEU A 93 -14.80 11.27 10.52
CA LEU A 93 -13.67 11.49 11.42
C LEU A 93 -13.00 12.81 11.06
N VAL A 94 -12.89 13.73 11.99
CA VAL A 94 -12.18 15.00 11.80
C VAL A 94 -11.05 15.07 12.82
N LYS A 95 -9.80 15.05 12.36
CA LYS A 95 -8.63 15.31 13.22
C LYS A 95 -8.20 16.76 13.04
N ARG A 96 -8.39 17.58 14.08
CA ARG A 96 -7.95 18.97 14.05
C ARG A 96 -6.45 19.06 14.30
N ARG A 97 -5.73 19.67 13.35
CA ARG A 97 -4.30 20.05 13.48
C ARG A 97 -4.18 21.54 13.41
N GLU A 98 -4.25 22.17 14.59
CA GLU A 98 -4.17 23.62 14.74
C GLU A 98 -2.89 24.19 14.11
N GLY A 99 -3.02 25.30 13.36
CA GLY A 99 -1.92 25.93 12.64
C GLY A 99 -1.49 25.22 11.36
N SER A 100 -2.11 24.10 10.98
CA SER A 100 -1.77 23.42 9.75
C SER A 100 -2.20 24.20 8.50
N LEU A 101 -1.25 24.42 7.59
CA LEU A 101 -1.48 25.15 6.33
C LEU A 101 -2.09 24.28 5.23
N THR A 102 -2.20 22.97 5.44
CA THR A 102 -2.77 22.02 4.48
C THR A 102 -3.95 21.27 5.07
N VAL A 103 -4.76 20.68 4.20
CA VAL A 103 -5.89 19.80 4.55
C VAL A 103 -5.80 18.53 3.72
N GLY A 104 -5.94 17.39 4.38
CA GLY A 104 -6.10 16.08 3.73
C GLY A 104 -7.52 15.57 3.94
N VAL A 105 -8.17 15.12 2.87
CA VAL A 105 -9.51 14.52 2.87
C VAL A 105 -9.48 13.18 2.17
N GLY A 106 -10.18 12.19 2.72
CA GLY A 106 -10.46 10.93 2.07
C GLY A 106 -11.95 10.57 2.22
N LEU A 107 -12.62 10.33 1.09
CA LEU A 107 -13.93 9.69 1.05
C LEU A 107 -13.71 8.23 0.67
N PHE A 108 -13.83 7.35 1.63
CA PHE A 108 -13.55 5.92 1.49
C PHE A 108 -14.83 5.15 1.22
N ILE A 109 -14.77 4.24 0.23
CA ILE A 109 -15.83 3.30 -0.12
C ILE A 109 -15.46 1.95 0.50
N ARG A 110 -16.31 1.42 1.40
CA ARG A 110 -16.08 0.15 2.08
C ARG A 110 -16.18 -1.03 1.14
N GLY A 111 -15.35 -2.02 1.33
CA GLY A 111 -15.43 -3.33 0.70
C GLY A 111 -14.50 -3.55 -0.48
N GLY A 112 -14.05 -2.51 -1.18
CA GLY A 112 -13.07 -2.63 -2.27
C GLY A 112 -13.38 -3.74 -3.29
N SER A 113 -12.35 -4.26 -3.93
CA SER A 113 -12.52 -5.29 -4.97
C SER A 113 -13.03 -6.63 -4.46
N ARG A 114 -12.93 -6.94 -3.15
CA ARG A 114 -13.48 -8.18 -2.58
C ARG A 114 -15.01 -8.29 -2.68
N ASN A 115 -15.69 -7.15 -2.87
CA ASN A 115 -17.14 -7.09 -3.07
C ASN A 115 -17.54 -7.16 -4.55
N ILE A 116 -16.59 -7.29 -5.45
CA ILE A 116 -16.79 -7.27 -6.91
C ILE A 116 -16.67 -8.70 -7.43
N THR A 117 -17.46 -9.05 -8.44
CA THR A 117 -17.33 -10.36 -9.13
C THR A 117 -16.17 -10.32 -10.12
N GLY A 118 -15.61 -11.50 -10.46
CA GLY A 118 -14.52 -11.56 -11.44
C GLY A 118 -14.88 -10.94 -12.80
N LYS A 119 -16.16 -10.98 -13.18
CA LYS A 119 -16.65 -10.34 -14.41
C LYS A 119 -16.51 -8.82 -14.37
N ASP A 120 -16.74 -8.22 -13.21
CA ASP A 120 -16.73 -6.78 -13.01
C ASP A 120 -15.42 -6.28 -12.37
N ALA A 121 -14.41 -7.14 -12.24
CA ALA A 121 -13.13 -6.78 -11.66
C ALA A 121 -12.50 -5.58 -12.38
N GLY A 122 -12.03 -4.58 -11.62
CA GLY A 122 -11.53 -3.30 -12.14
C GLY A 122 -12.60 -2.20 -12.28
N ILE A 123 -13.89 -2.50 -12.08
CA ILE A 123 -14.96 -1.51 -12.26
C ILE A 123 -14.85 -0.33 -11.29
N GLU A 124 -14.45 -0.60 -10.03
CA GLU A 124 -14.33 0.46 -9.00
C GLU A 124 -13.14 1.36 -9.28
N ALA A 125 -11.99 0.80 -9.67
CA ALA A 125 -10.82 1.56 -10.09
C ALA A 125 -11.15 2.45 -11.32
N LEU A 126 -11.65 1.85 -12.39
CA LEU A 126 -12.00 2.59 -13.61
C LEU A 126 -13.08 3.66 -13.35
N MET A 127 -14.07 3.36 -12.51
CA MET A 127 -15.12 4.31 -12.13
C MET A 127 -14.54 5.53 -11.41
N LEU A 128 -13.62 5.32 -10.45
CA LEU A 128 -12.98 6.40 -9.71
C LEU A 128 -12.04 7.22 -10.58
N ASP A 129 -11.28 6.60 -11.48
CA ASP A 129 -10.39 7.29 -12.41
C ASP A 129 -11.16 8.19 -13.34
N VAL A 130 -12.21 7.66 -13.99
CA VAL A 130 -13.08 8.47 -14.86
C VAL A 130 -13.80 9.58 -14.08
N ALA A 131 -14.22 9.32 -12.84
CA ALA A 131 -14.87 10.33 -12.00
C ALA A 131 -13.97 11.51 -11.68
N THR A 132 -12.64 11.28 -11.49
CA THR A 132 -11.68 12.34 -11.18
C THR A 132 -11.28 13.20 -12.37
N ASP A 133 -11.66 12.85 -13.58
CA ASP A 133 -11.35 13.62 -14.79
C ASP A 133 -12.26 14.82 -15.01
N ALA A 134 -13.57 14.66 -14.75
CA ALA A 134 -14.55 15.73 -14.93
C ALA A 134 -15.80 15.50 -14.07
N SER A 135 -16.47 16.59 -13.70
CA SER A 135 -17.76 16.55 -13.03
C SER A 135 -18.79 17.44 -13.76
N ALA A 136 -20.03 17.38 -13.33
CA ALA A 136 -21.12 18.12 -13.97
C ALA A 136 -20.87 19.63 -14.00
N SER A 137 -20.30 20.21 -12.92
CA SER A 137 -20.00 21.63 -12.81
C SER A 137 -18.59 22.00 -13.26
N TYR A 138 -17.70 21.03 -13.37
CA TYR A 138 -16.28 21.23 -13.71
C TYR A 138 -15.85 20.31 -14.86
N PRO A 139 -16.04 20.74 -16.14
CA PRO A 139 -15.49 20.03 -17.29
C PRO A 139 -13.97 19.87 -17.16
N ARG A 140 -13.39 18.82 -17.74
CA ARG A 140 -12.00 18.38 -17.63
C ARG A 140 -10.97 19.51 -17.61
N GLU A 141 -10.95 20.35 -18.64
CA GLU A 141 -9.95 21.42 -18.75
C GLU A 141 -10.10 22.47 -17.64
N ARG A 142 -11.34 22.86 -17.34
CA ARG A 142 -11.63 23.81 -16.28
C ARG A 142 -11.19 23.25 -14.91
N MET A 143 -11.54 22.00 -14.62
CA MET A 143 -11.17 21.35 -13.36
C MET A 143 -9.65 21.27 -13.20
N ARG A 144 -8.95 20.78 -14.21
CA ARG A 144 -7.46 20.70 -14.20
C ARG A 144 -6.81 22.06 -13.99
N ASN A 145 -7.31 23.10 -14.67
CA ASN A 145 -6.78 24.45 -14.53
C ASN A 145 -7.04 25.04 -13.14
N GLU A 146 -8.23 24.83 -12.56
CA GLU A 146 -8.56 25.29 -11.21
C GLU A 146 -7.72 24.56 -10.16
N LEU A 147 -7.64 23.23 -10.20
CA LEU A 147 -6.82 22.44 -9.28
C LEU A 147 -5.35 22.85 -9.35
N ALA A 148 -4.79 23.04 -10.56
CA ALA A 148 -3.41 23.46 -10.75
C ALA A 148 -3.12 24.85 -10.16
N ARG A 149 -4.05 25.83 -10.35
CA ARG A 149 -3.91 27.20 -9.79
C ARG A 149 -3.94 27.21 -8.27
N MET A 150 -4.70 26.29 -7.67
CA MET A 150 -4.83 26.17 -6.21
C MET A 150 -3.74 25.30 -5.58
N GLY A 151 -2.92 24.61 -6.35
CA GLY A 151 -2.01 23.58 -5.86
C GLY A 151 -2.75 22.43 -5.16
N THR A 152 -3.98 22.14 -5.61
CA THR A 152 -4.83 21.10 -5.07
C THR A 152 -4.61 19.80 -5.84
N VAL A 153 -4.48 18.69 -5.10
CA VAL A 153 -4.37 17.34 -5.67
C VAL A 153 -5.66 16.60 -5.37
N LEU A 154 -6.29 16.10 -6.42
CA LEU A 154 -7.43 15.19 -6.39
C LEU A 154 -7.03 13.89 -7.09
N GLY A 155 -7.40 12.75 -6.52
CA GLY A 155 -7.10 11.44 -7.09
C GLY A 155 -7.85 10.32 -6.39
N SER A 156 -7.67 9.10 -6.88
CA SER A 156 -8.24 7.87 -6.36
C SER A 156 -7.17 6.93 -5.80
N THR A 157 -7.59 5.98 -5.01
CA THR A 157 -6.85 4.77 -4.66
C THR A 157 -7.83 3.63 -4.46
N GLU A 158 -7.42 2.44 -4.86
CA GLU A 158 -8.20 1.22 -4.74
C GLU A 158 -7.35 0.10 -4.14
N ASN A 159 -8.00 -0.76 -3.35
CA ASN A 159 -7.40 -2.00 -2.86
C ASN A 159 -8.47 -3.08 -2.65
N TYR A 160 -8.09 -4.20 -2.07
CA TYR A 160 -9.00 -5.31 -1.83
C TYR A 160 -10.12 -4.99 -0.85
N ASP A 161 -9.87 -4.12 0.13
CA ASP A 161 -10.74 -3.89 1.29
C ASP A 161 -11.52 -2.58 1.23
N TYR A 162 -11.00 -1.58 0.51
CA TYR A 162 -11.64 -0.29 0.32
C TYR A 162 -11.04 0.45 -0.88
N SER A 163 -11.78 1.44 -1.35
CA SER A 163 -11.29 2.43 -2.31
C SER A 163 -11.52 3.82 -1.79
N ALA A 164 -10.87 4.84 -2.34
CA ALA A 164 -11.04 6.21 -1.88
C ALA A 164 -10.89 7.25 -2.99
N LEU A 165 -11.72 8.29 -2.93
CA LEU A 165 -11.40 9.61 -3.48
C LEU A 165 -10.61 10.40 -2.45
N ARG A 166 -9.52 11.00 -2.86
CA ARG A 166 -8.59 11.72 -1.99
C ARG A 166 -8.36 13.14 -2.47
N LEU A 167 -8.35 14.07 -1.51
CA LEU A 167 -8.08 15.47 -1.75
C LEU A 167 -6.97 15.96 -0.83
N THR A 168 -6.00 16.67 -1.38
CA THR A 168 -5.02 17.43 -0.62
C THR A 168 -5.03 18.87 -1.12
N SER A 169 -5.25 19.82 -0.22
CA SER A 169 -5.29 21.24 -0.55
C SER A 169 -4.59 22.09 0.50
N THR A 170 -4.32 23.36 0.15
CA THR A 170 -3.98 24.34 1.16
C THR A 170 -5.23 24.74 1.96
N ARG A 171 -5.04 25.18 3.21
CA ARG A 171 -6.14 25.65 4.07
C ARG A 171 -6.92 26.81 3.44
N VAL A 172 -6.23 27.72 2.77
CA VAL A 172 -6.85 28.90 2.11
C VAL A 172 -7.70 28.53 0.89
N ASN A 173 -7.35 27.43 0.20
CA ASN A 173 -8.08 26.97 -0.99
C ASN A 173 -9.09 25.86 -0.66
N PHE A 174 -9.23 25.47 0.62
CA PHE A 174 -10.02 24.31 1.01
C PHE A 174 -11.49 24.42 0.55
N ASP A 175 -12.12 25.58 0.73
CA ASP A 175 -13.54 25.73 0.39
C ASP A 175 -13.81 25.46 -1.08
N ARG A 176 -13.00 26.02 -1.97
CA ARG A 176 -13.10 25.78 -3.40
C ARG A 176 -12.72 24.36 -3.80
N SER A 177 -11.71 23.79 -3.16
CA SER A 177 -11.28 22.41 -3.38
C SER A 177 -12.35 21.42 -2.93
N TRP A 178 -13.03 21.71 -1.81
CA TRP A 178 -14.17 20.93 -1.32
C TRP A 178 -15.34 20.92 -2.29
N ASP A 179 -15.67 22.08 -2.90
CA ASP A 179 -16.75 22.16 -3.90
C ASP A 179 -16.46 21.24 -5.10
N ILE A 180 -15.21 21.25 -5.60
CA ILE A 180 -14.78 20.35 -6.69
C ILE A 180 -14.84 18.90 -6.24
N PHE A 181 -14.28 18.57 -5.06
CA PHE A 181 -14.24 17.23 -4.51
C PHE A 181 -15.64 16.62 -4.37
N THR A 182 -16.58 17.40 -3.81
CA THR A 182 -17.94 16.90 -3.61
C THR A 182 -18.72 16.82 -4.92
N ASP A 183 -18.47 17.70 -5.88
CA ASP A 183 -19.11 17.61 -7.21
C ASP A 183 -18.59 16.38 -7.98
N VAL A 184 -17.30 16.07 -7.91
CA VAL A 184 -16.71 14.83 -8.44
C VAL A 184 -17.33 13.60 -7.79
N ALA A 185 -17.48 13.60 -6.46
CA ALA A 185 -18.05 12.47 -5.74
C ALA A 185 -19.55 12.26 -6.05
N LEU A 186 -20.32 13.34 -6.15
CA LEU A 186 -21.79 13.29 -6.29
C LEU A 186 -22.25 13.29 -7.75
N HIS A 187 -21.56 14.02 -8.62
CA HIS A 187 -21.98 14.32 -9.99
C HIS A 187 -20.82 14.17 -11.00
N PRO A 188 -20.11 13.02 -11.03
CA PRO A 188 -19.07 12.81 -12.03
C PRO A 188 -19.70 12.91 -13.45
N ALA A 189 -18.98 13.50 -14.38
CA ALA A 189 -19.52 13.73 -15.72
C ALA A 189 -19.70 12.44 -16.52
N PHE A 190 -18.84 11.44 -16.29
CA PHE A 190 -18.81 10.16 -17.00
C PHE A 190 -19.03 10.35 -18.51
N THR A 191 -18.16 11.18 -19.13
CA THR A 191 -18.20 11.38 -20.58
C THR A 191 -17.66 10.15 -21.30
N LYS A 192 -18.08 9.95 -22.54
CA LYS A 192 -17.55 8.85 -23.36
C LYS A 192 -16.05 9.02 -23.61
N GLU A 193 -15.60 10.26 -23.82
CA GLU A 193 -14.19 10.58 -24.08
C GLU A 193 -13.30 10.23 -22.89
N ASP A 194 -13.70 10.61 -21.68
CA ASP A 194 -12.97 10.30 -20.44
C ASP A 194 -12.95 8.80 -20.19
N PHE A 195 -14.08 8.12 -20.39
CA PHE A 195 -14.17 6.67 -20.25
C PHE A 195 -13.25 5.93 -21.22
N ASP A 196 -13.30 6.28 -22.51
CA ASP A 196 -12.45 5.61 -23.51
C ASP A 196 -10.96 5.81 -23.20
N LEU A 197 -10.58 7.02 -22.76
CA LEU A 197 -9.21 7.35 -22.41
C LEU A 197 -8.71 6.56 -21.19
N GLU A 198 -9.47 6.56 -20.08
CA GLU A 198 -9.05 5.89 -18.86
C GLU A 198 -9.11 4.36 -19.02
N LYS A 199 -10.10 3.85 -19.75
CA LYS A 199 -10.15 2.41 -20.10
C LYS A 199 -8.92 1.98 -20.91
N GLU A 200 -8.51 2.75 -21.92
CA GLU A 200 -7.32 2.41 -22.70
C GLU A 200 -6.02 2.50 -21.85
N ARG A 201 -5.95 3.47 -20.92
CA ARG A 201 -4.86 3.55 -19.95
C ARG A 201 -4.78 2.31 -19.06
N ALA A 202 -5.92 1.91 -18.50
CA ALA A 202 -6.02 0.71 -17.66
C ALA A 202 -5.61 -0.55 -18.44
N LEU A 203 -6.11 -0.71 -19.68
CA LEU A 203 -5.74 -1.84 -20.54
C LEU A 203 -4.26 -1.81 -20.93
N SER A 204 -3.68 -0.64 -21.19
CA SER A 204 -2.23 -0.52 -21.46
C SER A 204 -1.40 -0.93 -20.24
N SER A 205 -1.75 -0.44 -19.05
CA SER A 205 -1.08 -0.84 -17.81
C SER A 205 -1.15 -2.35 -17.58
N LEU A 206 -2.34 -2.96 -17.79
CA LEU A 206 -2.53 -4.40 -17.64
C LEU A 206 -1.74 -5.25 -18.65
N ARG A 207 -1.46 -4.72 -19.86
CA ARG A 207 -0.58 -5.39 -20.84
C ARG A 207 0.89 -5.28 -20.42
N ASP A 208 1.32 -4.08 -20.02
CA ASP A 208 2.72 -3.80 -19.65
C ASP A 208 3.15 -4.59 -18.39
N ASP A 209 2.20 -4.90 -17.51
CA ASP A 209 2.44 -5.69 -16.30
C ASP A 209 3.04 -7.09 -16.58
N SER A 210 2.76 -7.70 -17.75
CA SER A 210 3.34 -8.98 -18.12
C SER A 210 4.81 -8.90 -18.50
N ASP A 211 5.31 -7.73 -18.82
CA ASP A 211 6.70 -7.52 -19.28
C ASP A 211 7.66 -7.29 -18.13
N ASP A 212 7.18 -6.72 -17.01
CA ASP A 212 7.96 -6.57 -15.78
C ASP A 212 7.94 -7.86 -14.94
N PRO A 213 9.10 -8.50 -14.69
CA PRO A 213 9.14 -9.78 -14.00
C PRO A 213 8.63 -9.73 -12.55
N ASP A 214 8.83 -8.62 -11.83
CA ASP A 214 8.36 -8.48 -10.45
C ASP A 214 6.84 -8.35 -10.40
N THR A 215 6.26 -7.51 -11.24
CA THR A 215 4.82 -7.34 -11.36
C THR A 215 4.15 -8.66 -11.80
N TYR A 216 4.75 -9.36 -12.75
CA TYR A 216 4.23 -10.65 -13.20
C TYR A 216 4.31 -11.72 -12.12
N LEU A 217 5.43 -11.79 -11.35
CA LEU A 217 5.56 -12.69 -10.20
C LEU A 217 4.48 -12.42 -9.15
N GLN A 218 4.22 -11.14 -8.83
CA GLN A 218 3.16 -10.77 -7.89
C GLN A 218 1.79 -11.26 -8.36
N ARG A 219 1.46 -11.14 -9.64
CA ARG A 219 0.20 -11.66 -10.20
C ARG A 219 0.08 -13.18 -10.08
N LEU A 220 1.16 -13.89 -10.37
CA LEU A 220 1.20 -15.34 -10.19
C LEU A 220 0.97 -15.70 -8.72
N GLN A 221 1.59 -14.94 -7.81
CA GLN A 221 1.45 -15.13 -6.37
C GLN A 221 0.01 -14.88 -5.89
N GLU A 222 -0.62 -13.80 -6.33
CA GLU A 222 -2.01 -13.48 -6.00
C GLU A 222 -2.98 -14.57 -6.48
N ARG A 223 -2.76 -15.12 -7.67
CA ARG A 223 -3.55 -16.22 -8.19
C ARG A 223 -3.44 -17.47 -7.30
N VAL A 224 -2.26 -17.77 -6.80
CA VAL A 224 -2.01 -18.92 -5.91
C VAL A 224 -2.54 -18.67 -4.50
N ALA A 225 -2.28 -17.47 -3.98
CA ALA A 225 -2.67 -17.07 -2.63
C ALA A 225 -4.19 -17.02 -2.46
N TYR A 226 -4.86 -16.45 -3.45
CA TYR A 226 -6.26 -16.08 -3.36
C TYR A 226 -7.19 -17.02 -4.14
N ALA A 227 -6.71 -18.21 -4.53
CA ALA A 227 -7.55 -19.21 -5.17
C ALA A 227 -8.77 -19.56 -4.29
N GLY A 228 -9.98 -19.28 -4.79
CA GLY A 228 -11.24 -19.48 -4.05
C GLY A 228 -11.53 -18.40 -2.99
N HIS A 229 -10.73 -17.37 -2.88
CA HIS A 229 -10.90 -16.24 -1.98
C HIS A 229 -11.41 -14.99 -2.74
N PRO A 230 -12.22 -14.09 -2.13
CA PRO A 230 -12.68 -12.85 -2.79
C PRO A 230 -11.55 -11.94 -3.31
N TYR A 231 -10.36 -11.99 -2.74
CA TYR A 231 -9.19 -11.26 -3.21
C TYR A 231 -8.62 -11.75 -4.55
N LEU A 232 -9.14 -12.84 -5.11
CA LEU A 232 -8.82 -13.24 -6.48
C LEU A 232 -9.28 -12.15 -7.49
N ASN A 233 -10.30 -11.36 -7.12
CA ASN A 233 -10.78 -10.22 -7.90
C ASN A 233 -9.86 -9.03 -7.62
N ARG A 234 -8.90 -8.83 -8.49
CA ARG A 234 -7.90 -7.75 -8.35
C ARG A 234 -8.56 -6.36 -8.46
N PRO A 235 -8.09 -5.36 -7.68
CA PRO A 235 -8.59 -3.99 -7.78
C PRO A 235 -8.50 -3.41 -9.19
N GLU A 236 -7.39 -3.64 -9.90
CA GLU A 236 -7.14 -3.17 -11.26
C GLU A 236 -7.92 -3.96 -12.33
N GLY A 237 -8.46 -5.12 -11.94
CA GLY A 237 -9.13 -6.04 -12.86
C GLY A 237 -8.18 -6.88 -13.70
N THR A 238 -8.71 -7.39 -14.81
CA THR A 238 -7.99 -8.16 -15.83
C THR A 238 -8.22 -7.58 -17.21
N LEU A 239 -7.40 -7.96 -18.20
CA LEU A 239 -7.62 -7.53 -19.59
C LEU A 239 -9.03 -7.91 -20.07
N GLU A 240 -9.53 -9.08 -19.69
CA GLU A 240 -10.86 -9.56 -20.07
C GLU A 240 -11.95 -8.73 -19.39
N SER A 241 -11.92 -8.59 -18.06
CA SER A 241 -12.94 -7.87 -17.31
C SER A 241 -13.00 -6.40 -17.73
N VAL A 242 -11.86 -5.70 -17.72
CA VAL A 242 -11.79 -4.26 -18.08
C VAL A 242 -12.21 -4.02 -19.55
N SER A 243 -11.83 -4.91 -20.48
CA SER A 243 -12.28 -4.81 -21.87
C SER A 243 -13.80 -4.88 -22.01
N SER A 244 -14.46 -5.66 -21.15
CA SER A 244 -15.91 -5.86 -21.19
C SER A 244 -16.71 -4.73 -20.55
N LEU A 245 -16.11 -3.93 -19.66
CA LEU A 245 -16.78 -2.82 -18.98
C LEU A 245 -17.28 -1.75 -19.94
N THR A 246 -18.47 -1.25 -19.67
CA THR A 246 -19.10 -0.15 -20.41
C THR A 246 -19.28 1.09 -19.54
N LEU A 247 -19.46 2.24 -20.15
CA LEU A 247 -19.74 3.49 -19.45
C LEU A 247 -21.03 3.39 -18.60
N GLU A 248 -22.03 2.66 -19.06
CA GLU A 248 -23.28 2.46 -18.29
C GLU A 248 -23.05 1.56 -17.07
N ASP A 249 -22.11 0.62 -17.14
CA ASP A 249 -21.70 -0.17 -15.97
C ASP A 249 -21.11 0.72 -14.89
N LEU A 250 -20.22 1.67 -15.25
CA LEU A 250 -19.64 2.63 -14.32
C LEU A 250 -20.71 3.52 -13.67
N ARG A 251 -21.63 4.05 -14.47
CA ARG A 251 -22.74 4.86 -13.98
C ARG A 251 -23.64 4.09 -13.01
N ARG A 252 -23.95 2.84 -13.34
CA ARG A 252 -24.72 1.95 -12.48
C ARG A 252 -23.98 1.65 -11.19
N TYR A 253 -22.69 1.32 -11.26
CA TYR A 253 -21.86 1.00 -10.10
C TYR A 253 -21.72 2.22 -9.17
N HIS A 254 -21.48 3.41 -9.73
CA HIS A 254 -21.45 4.66 -8.96
C HIS A 254 -22.75 4.87 -8.18
N ARG A 255 -23.93 4.75 -8.83
CA ARG A 255 -25.22 4.88 -8.14
C ARG A 255 -25.42 3.86 -7.02
N GLN A 256 -24.87 2.65 -7.15
CA GLN A 256 -24.99 1.58 -6.16
C GLN A 256 -24.02 1.73 -4.98
N THR A 257 -22.89 2.38 -5.19
CA THR A 257 -21.86 2.51 -4.17
C THR A 257 -21.93 3.82 -3.39
N MET A 258 -22.51 4.87 -3.98
CA MET A 258 -22.63 6.19 -3.35
C MET A 258 -23.84 6.25 -2.41
N GLU A 259 -23.78 5.45 -1.34
CA GLU A 259 -24.70 5.47 -0.20
C GLU A 259 -23.92 5.73 1.10
N THR A 260 -24.48 6.56 1.98
CA THR A 260 -23.75 7.01 3.19
C THR A 260 -23.41 5.86 4.14
N SER A 261 -24.19 4.76 4.18
CA SER A 261 -23.86 3.56 4.96
C SER A 261 -22.60 2.84 4.48
N ARG A 262 -22.23 2.99 3.20
CA ARG A 262 -21.03 2.39 2.60
C ARG A 262 -19.80 3.29 2.69
N LEU A 263 -19.97 4.56 3.05
CA LEU A 263 -18.91 5.55 3.02
C LEU A 263 -18.31 5.80 4.40
N LEU A 264 -17.06 6.24 4.41
CA LEU A 264 -16.34 6.82 5.54
C LEU A 264 -15.67 8.10 5.06
N LEU A 265 -15.88 9.21 5.75
CA LEU A 265 -15.19 10.47 5.46
C LEU A 265 -14.17 10.76 6.54
N VAL A 266 -12.93 10.97 6.16
CA VAL A 266 -11.85 11.38 7.08
C VAL A 266 -11.24 12.69 6.62
N ILE A 267 -11.14 13.66 7.53
CA ILE A 267 -10.59 14.99 7.27
C ILE A 267 -9.54 15.30 8.33
N VAL A 268 -8.35 15.73 7.88
CA VAL A 268 -7.26 16.15 8.77
C VAL A 268 -6.77 17.53 8.34
N GLY A 269 -6.75 18.48 9.29
CA GLY A 269 -6.34 19.86 9.04
C GLY A 269 -6.82 20.82 10.13
N ASP A 270 -6.51 22.10 9.98
CA ASP A 270 -7.01 23.12 10.91
C ASP A 270 -8.40 23.60 10.48
N LEU A 271 -9.40 22.76 10.75
CA LEU A 271 -10.80 23.00 10.41
C LEU A 271 -11.70 22.77 11.63
N ASP A 272 -12.76 23.57 11.74
CA ASP A 272 -13.75 23.44 12.79
C ASP A 272 -14.72 22.26 12.48
N PRO A 273 -14.81 21.25 13.35
CA PRO A 273 -15.71 20.11 13.15
C PRO A 273 -17.18 20.48 13.04
N ALA A 274 -17.65 21.52 13.77
CA ALA A 274 -19.04 21.96 13.74
C ALA A 274 -19.42 22.56 12.38
N GLN A 275 -18.54 23.41 11.82
CA GLN A 275 -18.72 23.98 10.48
C GLN A 275 -18.65 22.90 9.41
N LEU A 276 -17.71 21.94 9.54
CA LEU A 276 -17.63 20.78 8.65
C LEU A 276 -18.89 19.96 8.66
N LYS A 277 -19.47 19.69 9.84
CA LYS A 277 -20.72 18.93 9.95
C LYS A 277 -21.86 19.56 9.16
N GLN A 278 -22.02 20.90 9.23
CA GLN A 278 -23.02 21.62 8.44
C GLN A 278 -22.75 21.52 6.93
N ARG A 279 -21.49 21.70 6.52
CA ARG A 279 -21.09 21.60 5.10
C ARG A 279 -21.30 20.18 4.54
N ILE A 280 -20.93 19.15 5.30
CA ILE A 280 -21.13 17.75 4.92
C ILE A 280 -22.63 17.43 4.80
N ALA A 281 -23.46 17.92 5.74
CA ALA A 281 -24.90 17.73 5.67
C ALA A 281 -25.52 18.40 4.41
N ALA A 282 -24.96 19.54 3.99
CA ALA A 282 -25.42 20.23 2.79
C ALA A 282 -24.95 19.59 1.45
N THR A 283 -23.98 18.68 1.50
CA THR A 283 -23.36 18.01 0.33
C THR A 283 -23.51 16.48 0.41
N LEU A 284 -22.50 15.77 0.88
CA LEU A 284 -22.47 14.29 0.95
C LEU A 284 -23.61 13.71 1.80
N GLY A 285 -24.10 14.43 2.80
CA GLY A 285 -25.24 14.02 3.63
C GLY A 285 -26.57 13.94 2.90
N LYS A 286 -26.65 14.43 1.64
CA LYS A 286 -27.83 14.29 0.76
C LYS A 286 -27.88 12.97 0.01
N LEU A 287 -26.80 12.20 0.03
CA LEU A 287 -26.79 10.86 -0.55
C LEU A 287 -27.83 9.97 0.14
N PRO A 288 -28.39 8.97 -0.56
CA PRO A 288 -29.23 7.97 0.06
C PRO A 288 -28.48 7.28 1.19
N ARG A 289 -29.18 6.96 2.28
CA ARG A 289 -28.55 6.27 3.40
C ARG A 289 -28.06 4.88 3.01
N GLY A 290 -28.87 4.15 2.26
CA GLY A 290 -28.62 2.78 1.92
C GLY A 290 -28.67 1.83 3.13
N ASN A 291 -28.23 0.60 2.93
CA ASN A 291 -28.24 -0.45 3.95
C ASN A 291 -26.97 -1.32 3.91
N TYR A 292 -25.91 -0.82 3.32
CA TYR A 292 -24.65 -1.56 3.24
C TYR A 292 -24.13 -1.95 4.61
N ARG A 293 -23.72 -3.21 4.74
CA ARG A 293 -23.04 -3.75 5.92
C ARG A 293 -21.77 -4.44 5.45
N ASP A 294 -20.66 -3.95 5.94
CA ASP A 294 -19.37 -4.55 5.65
C ASP A 294 -19.25 -5.94 6.27
N GLN A 295 -18.69 -6.87 5.53
CA GLN A 295 -18.41 -8.23 5.97
C GLN A 295 -16.92 -8.48 5.86
N ALA A 296 -16.31 -8.95 6.95
CA ALA A 296 -14.91 -9.33 6.91
C ALA A 296 -14.70 -10.46 5.88
N PRO A 297 -13.61 -10.42 5.10
CA PRO A 297 -13.29 -11.53 4.21
C PRO A 297 -12.95 -12.79 5.01
N PRO A 298 -13.09 -13.99 4.41
CA PRO A 298 -12.61 -15.21 5.04
C PRO A 298 -11.12 -15.11 5.40
N VAL A 299 -10.72 -15.74 6.50
CA VAL A 299 -9.29 -15.81 6.87
C VAL A 299 -8.57 -16.74 5.88
N LEU A 300 -7.42 -16.27 5.39
CA LEU A 300 -6.55 -17.10 4.56
C LEU A 300 -5.93 -18.24 5.39
N SER A 301 -5.98 -19.44 4.87
CA SER A 301 -5.37 -20.61 5.48
C SER A 301 -4.74 -21.52 4.41
N PHE A 302 -3.48 -21.86 4.61
CA PHE A 302 -2.75 -22.71 3.69
C PHE A 302 -2.51 -24.08 4.35
N PRO A 303 -3.14 -25.16 3.85
CA PRO A 303 -3.07 -26.48 4.49
C PRO A 303 -1.70 -27.16 4.29
N ALA A 304 -0.95 -26.79 3.25
CA ALA A 304 0.35 -27.36 2.92
C ALA A 304 1.20 -26.36 2.12
N SER A 305 2.52 -26.56 2.12
CA SER A 305 3.43 -25.85 1.21
C SER A 305 3.19 -26.29 -0.24
N THR A 306 3.27 -25.34 -1.18
CA THR A 306 3.20 -25.61 -2.62
C THR A 306 4.26 -24.80 -3.35
N VAL A 307 4.65 -25.27 -4.56
CA VAL A 307 5.56 -24.56 -5.45
C VAL A 307 4.96 -24.56 -6.84
N GLU A 308 4.73 -23.39 -7.40
CA GLU A 308 4.37 -23.19 -8.81
C GLU A 308 5.53 -22.53 -9.55
N ILE A 309 5.94 -23.11 -10.68
CA ILE A 309 7.05 -22.60 -11.48
C ILE A 309 6.53 -22.20 -12.85
N THR A 310 6.73 -20.94 -13.20
CA THR A 310 6.44 -20.43 -14.54
C THR A 310 7.77 -20.30 -15.30
N ASP A 311 7.88 -21.06 -16.42
CA ASP A 311 9.07 -21.02 -17.27
C ASP A 311 9.18 -19.68 -17.98
N ARG A 312 10.30 -18.99 -17.74
CA ARG A 312 10.65 -17.76 -18.42
C ARG A 312 12.19 -17.65 -18.52
N THR A 313 12.68 -17.35 -19.71
CA THR A 313 14.11 -17.13 -19.93
C THR A 313 14.51 -15.77 -19.33
N LEU A 314 15.07 -15.81 -18.12
CA LEU A 314 15.54 -14.64 -17.38
C LEU A 314 16.98 -14.87 -16.89
N PRO A 315 17.77 -13.80 -16.68
CA PRO A 315 19.12 -13.92 -16.13
C PRO A 315 19.16 -14.46 -14.70
N THR A 316 18.07 -14.26 -13.93
CA THR A 316 17.91 -14.71 -12.55
C THR A 316 16.51 -15.29 -12.35
N ASN A 317 16.35 -16.13 -11.33
CA ASN A 317 15.01 -16.57 -10.90
C ASN A 317 14.41 -15.54 -9.96
N TYR A 318 13.14 -15.24 -10.13
CA TYR A 318 12.33 -14.41 -9.23
C TYR A 318 11.47 -15.33 -8.39
N VAL A 319 11.57 -15.21 -7.09
CA VAL A 319 10.92 -16.13 -6.15
C VAL A 319 10.17 -15.34 -5.10
N GLN A 320 8.91 -15.72 -4.88
CA GLN A 320 8.12 -15.24 -3.75
C GLN A 320 7.45 -16.43 -3.06
N GLY A 321 7.57 -16.49 -1.74
CA GLY A 321 6.86 -17.45 -0.90
C GLY A 321 6.04 -16.72 0.13
N ILE A 322 4.76 -17.09 0.28
CA ILE A 322 3.87 -16.45 1.26
C ILE A 322 3.32 -17.46 2.26
N PHE A 323 3.00 -16.97 3.44
CA PHE A 323 2.25 -17.65 4.50
C PHE A 323 1.05 -16.80 4.92
N SER A 324 0.03 -17.42 5.53
CA SER A 324 -1.08 -16.67 6.11
C SER A 324 -0.61 -15.88 7.34
N ALA A 325 -1.11 -14.66 7.52
CA ALA A 325 -0.73 -13.79 8.61
C ALA A 325 -1.94 -13.27 9.39
N PRO A 326 -1.76 -12.82 10.64
CA PRO A 326 -2.87 -12.25 11.41
C PRO A 326 -3.35 -10.94 10.78
N PRO A 327 -4.69 -10.68 10.75
CA PRO A 327 -5.24 -9.40 10.32
C PRO A 327 -4.93 -8.30 11.35
N LEU A 328 -5.08 -7.03 10.95
CA LEU A 328 -4.89 -5.86 11.84
C LEU A 328 -5.79 -5.87 13.08
N THR A 329 -6.92 -6.58 13.05
CA THR A 329 -7.83 -6.74 14.20
C THR A 329 -7.30 -7.72 15.25
N SER A 330 -6.32 -8.55 14.93
CA SER A 330 -5.75 -9.53 15.84
C SER A 330 -4.66 -8.94 16.73
N THR A 331 -4.59 -9.33 18.00
CA THR A 331 -3.48 -8.99 18.89
C THR A 331 -2.15 -9.61 18.43
N ASP A 332 -2.20 -10.71 17.67
CA ASP A 332 -1.02 -11.37 17.10
C ASP A 332 -0.32 -10.51 16.02
N ILE A 333 -0.97 -9.44 15.52
CA ILE A 333 -0.35 -8.59 14.50
C ILE A 333 0.90 -7.88 15.02
N TYR A 334 0.92 -7.44 16.26
CA TYR A 334 2.04 -6.70 16.84
C TYR A 334 3.31 -7.55 16.96
N PRO A 335 3.29 -8.73 17.62
CA PRO A 335 4.47 -9.60 17.61
C PRO A 335 4.81 -10.11 16.19
N MET A 336 3.82 -10.23 15.27
CA MET A 336 4.08 -10.61 13.89
C MET A 336 4.80 -9.51 13.10
N MET A 337 4.49 -8.23 13.36
CA MET A 337 5.24 -7.08 12.81
C MET A 337 6.73 -7.15 13.24
N VAL A 338 6.97 -7.43 14.51
CA VAL A 338 8.34 -7.59 15.04
C VAL A 338 9.02 -8.81 14.41
N ALA A 339 8.35 -9.96 14.38
CA ALA A 339 8.88 -11.20 13.77
C ALA A 339 9.29 -11.00 12.31
N SER A 340 8.42 -10.35 11.52
CA SER A 340 8.68 -10.09 10.10
C SER A 340 9.82 -9.10 9.88
N SER A 341 10.00 -8.11 10.76
CA SER A 341 11.12 -7.17 10.68
C SER A 341 12.44 -7.82 11.03
N ILE A 342 12.49 -8.62 12.11
CA ILE A 342 13.68 -9.40 12.48
C ILE A 342 14.04 -10.36 11.33
N LEU A 343 13.05 -11.05 10.75
CA LEU A 343 13.27 -11.94 9.62
C LEU A 343 13.87 -11.16 8.43
N ARG A 344 13.32 -10.01 8.08
CA ARG A 344 13.83 -9.16 6.98
C ARG A 344 15.30 -8.81 7.18
N ASP A 345 15.67 -8.35 8.38
CA ASP A 345 17.05 -7.95 8.67
C ASP A 345 18.00 -9.16 8.63
N ARG A 346 17.59 -10.32 9.18
CA ARG A 346 18.36 -11.56 9.12
C ARG A 346 18.54 -12.07 7.69
N VAL A 347 17.47 -12.09 6.90
CA VAL A 347 17.53 -12.49 5.47
C VAL A 347 18.48 -11.58 4.70
N PHE A 348 18.40 -10.27 4.93
CA PHE A 348 19.30 -9.31 4.30
C PHE A 348 20.77 -9.61 4.65
N GLN A 349 21.07 -9.82 5.93
CA GLN A 349 22.42 -10.13 6.40
C GLN A 349 22.92 -11.47 5.82
N GLU A 350 22.13 -12.52 5.90
CA GLU A 350 22.56 -13.87 5.54
C GLU A 350 22.64 -14.09 4.04
N VAL A 351 21.67 -13.56 3.26
CA VAL A 351 21.59 -13.76 1.81
C VAL A 351 22.48 -12.77 1.06
N ARG A 352 22.37 -11.45 1.41
CA ARG A 352 23.10 -10.41 0.69
C ARG A 352 24.48 -10.17 1.22
N VAL A 353 24.62 -9.88 2.53
CA VAL A 353 25.90 -9.40 3.08
C VAL A 353 26.90 -10.53 3.21
N LYS A 354 26.51 -11.67 3.79
CA LYS A 354 27.44 -12.77 4.06
C LYS A 354 27.69 -13.69 2.86
N ARG A 355 26.67 -13.92 2.02
CA ARG A 355 26.75 -14.91 0.93
C ARG A 355 26.69 -14.34 -0.47
N ASN A 356 26.30 -13.06 -0.62
CA ASN A 356 26.17 -12.39 -1.91
C ASN A 356 25.31 -13.17 -2.94
N LEU A 357 24.23 -13.81 -2.47
CA LEU A 357 23.35 -14.62 -3.31
C LEU A 357 22.28 -13.79 -4.05
N SER A 358 21.93 -12.63 -3.48
CA SER A 358 20.93 -11.72 -4.04
C SER A 358 21.23 -10.28 -3.66
N TYR A 359 20.86 -9.35 -4.53
CA TYR A 359 20.94 -7.92 -4.25
C TYR A 359 19.78 -7.43 -3.37
N ALA A 360 18.57 -8.00 -3.51
CA ALA A 360 17.36 -7.52 -2.88
C ALA A 360 16.53 -8.65 -2.22
N PRO A 361 17.11 -9.43 -1.28
CA PRO A 361 16.30 -10.34 -0.49
C PRO A 361 15.42 -9.55 0.45
N ASN A 362 14.18 -9.99 0.65
CA ASN A 362 13.22 -9.30 1.51
C ASN A 362 12.33 -10.28 2.29
N ALA A 363 11.85 -9.84 3.45
CA ALA A 363 10.70 -10.43 4.13
C ALA A 363 9.69 -9.33 4.41
N PHE A 364 8.39 -9.62 4.26
CA PHE A 364 7.33 -8.64 4.33
C PHE A 364 6.11 -9.15 5.10
N LEU A 365 5.32 -8.21 5.59
CA LEU A 365 4.01 -8.44 6.19
C LEU A 365 3.02 -7.47 5.54
N GLY A 366 1.88 -7.97 5.11
CA GLY A 366 0.79 -7.15 4.57
C GLY A 366 -0.03 -6.47 5.66
N THR A 367 -0.98 -5.63 5.24
CA THR A 367 -1.92 -4.92 6.12
C THR A 367 -3.38 -5.14 5.74
N GLN A 368 -3.67 -6.16 4.94
CA GLN A 368 -5.00 -6.49 4.45
C GLN A 368 -5.88 -7.10 5.56
N ALA A 369 -7.21 -7.06 5.38
CA ALA A 369 -8.14 -7.71 6.30
C ALA A 369 -8.00 -9.25 6.29
N ALA A 370 -7.72 -9.87 5.12
CA ALA A 370 -7.23 -11.25 5.01
C ALA A 370 -5.73 -11.18 4.71
N ASN A 371 -4.89 -11.23 5.74
CA ASN A 371 -3.51 -10.83 5.67
C ASN A 371 -2.56 -11.97 5.30
N ILE A 372 -1.47 -11.60 4.67
CA ILE A 372 -0.34 -12.47 4.33
C ILE A 372 0.98 -11.85 4.79
N GLY A 373 1.95 -12.71 5.00
CA GLY A 373 3.36 -12.34 5.07
C GLY A 373 4.16 -13.23 4.14
N GLY A 374 5.43 -12.90 3.93
CA GLY A 374 6.22 -13.72 3.02
C GLY A 374 7.68 -13.32 2.92
N ILE A 375 8.38 -14.03 2.03
CA ILE A 375 9.76 -13.78 1.63
C ILE A 375 9.82 -13.61 0.11
N TYR A 376 10.76 -12.79 -0.34
CA TYR A 376 11.02 -12.50 -1.74
C TYR A 376 12.52 -12.49 -2.02
N VAL A 377 12.94 -13.05 -3.15
CA VAL A 377 14.33 -12.99 -3.59
C VAL A 377 14.46 -13.10 -5.10
N THR A 378 15.41 -12.37 -5.67
CA THR A 378 15.91 -12.62 -7.03
C THR A 378 17.30 -13.25 -6.93
N ALA A 379 17.51 -14.42 -7.47
CA ALA A 379 18.79 -15.12 -7.38
C ALA A 379 19.08 -16.00 -8.60
N VAL A 380 20.36 -16.11 -8.96
CA VAL A 380 20.81 -17.09 -9.96
C VAL A 380 20.62 -18.50 -9.39
N ASP A 381 21.09 -18.75 -8.16
CA ASP A 381 20.81 -19.96 -7.41
C ASP A 381 19.65 -19.73 -6.43
N ALA A 382 18.45 -19.99 -6.90
CA ALA A 382 17.23 -19.87 -6.11
C ALA A 382 17.19 -20.88 -4.96
N ASN A 383 17.75 -22.09 -5.16
CA ASN A 383 17.74 -23.15 -4.14
C ASN A 383 18.53 -22.73 -2.91
N GLN A 384 19.76 -22.25 -3.13
CA GLN A 384 20.62 -21.79 -2.04
C GLN A 384 20.02 -20.57 -1.32
N ALA A 385 19.52 -19.58 -2.09
CA ALA A 385 18.96 -18.36 -1.51
C ALA A 385 17.70 -18.65 -0.67
N VAL A 386 16.74 -19.43 -1.20
CA VAL A 386 15.52 -19.82 -0.48
C VAL A 386 15.84 -20.71 0.70
N GLY A 387 16.78 -21.66 0.55
CA GLY A 387 17.24 -22.51 1.66
C GLY A 387 17.70 -21.68 2.86
N VAL A 388 18.55 -20.67 2.63
CA VAL A 388 19.03 -19.74 3.68
C VAL A 388 17.86 -18.96 4.30
N MET A 389 16.91 -18.48 3.50
CA MET A 389 15.76 -17.73 4.02
C MET A 389 14.84 -18.62 4.88
N LEU A 390 14.62 -19.85 4.48
CA LEU A 390 13.87 -20.83 5.27
C LEU A 390 14.60 -21.23 6.56
N ASP A 391 15.93 -21.27 6.56
CA ASP A 391 16.72 -21.48 7.77
C ASP A 391 16.51 -20.33 8.78
N GLU A 392 16.45 -19.08 8.32
CA GLU A 392 16.18 -17.95 9.19
C GLU A 392 14.76 -17.98 9.78
N ILE A 393 13.75 -18.44 9.01
CA ILE A 393 12.41 -18.71 9.56
C ILE A 393 12.49 -19.78 10.66
N ARG A 394 13.18 -20.92 10.41
CA ARG A 394 13.35 -21.98 11.40
C ARG A 394 14.08 -21.50 12.66
N ARG A 395 15.10 -20.64 12.51
CA ARG A 395 15.80 -20.03 13.65
C ARG A 395 14.86 -19.14 14.47
N LEU A 396 14.04 -18.34 13.81
CA LEU A 396 13.05 -17.48 14.48
C LEU A 396 12.01 -18.31 15.26
N GLN A 397 11.66 -19.49 14.77
CA GLN A 397 10.73 -20.42 15.40
C GLN A 397 11.31 -21.21 16.58
N SER A 398 12.63 -21.47 16.57
CA SER A 398 13.24 -22.46 17.49
C SER A 398 14.31 -21.90 18.42
N GLN A 399 14.89 -20.73 18.11
CA GLN A 399 15.98 -20.15 18.90
C GLN A 399 15.48 -18.95 19.73
N PRO A 400 16.07 -18.67 20.87
CA PRO A 400 15.81 -17.46 21.63
C PRO A 400 16.04 -16.20 20.77
N ILE A 401 15.19 -15.20 20.97
CA ILE A 401 15.28 -13.89 20.32
C ILE A 401 15.90 -12.93 21.33
N ASP A 402 16.86 -12.14 20.89
CA ASP A 402 17.50 -11.15 21.75
C ASP A 402 16.56 -9.94 21.95
N ASP A 403 16.53 -9.43 23.16
CA ASP A 403 15.79 -8.19 23.47
C ASP A 403 16.34 -6.99 22.67
N ASP A 404 17.61 -6.97 22.33
CA ASP A 404 18.23 -5.92 21.52
C ASP A 404 17.70 -5.95 20.07
N ASP A 405 17.44 -7.13 19.49
CA ASP A 405 16.76 -7.27 18.18
C ASP A 405 15.37 -6.64 18.22
N ILE A 406 14.58 -6.91 19.27
CA ILE A 406 13.23 -6.36 19.44
C ILE A 406 13.28 -4.85 19.62
N ASN A 407 14.15 -4.33 20.48
CA ASN A 407 14.30 -2.90 20.74
C ASN A 407 14.73 -2.13 19.49
N GLY A 408 15.62 -2.70 18.68
CA GLY A 408 16.01 -2.14 17.38
C GLY A 408 14.83 -2.00 16.41
N VAL A 409 14.03 -3.06 16.29
CA VAL A 409 12.81 -3.06 15.46
C VAL A 409 11.80 -2.04 15.96
N ILE A 410 11.53 -1.97 17.27
CA ILE A 410 10.60 -0.99 17.85
C ILE A 410 11.04 0.44 17.55
N SER A 411 12.35 0.73 17.68
CA SER A 411 12.92 2.05 17.36
C SER A 411 12.73 2.42 15.89
N GLN A 412 12.86 1.45 14.98
CA GLN A 412 12.60 1.64 13.55
C GLN A 412 11.11 1.91 13.29
N TYR A 413 10.20 1.14 13.92
CA TYR A 413 8.76 1.37 13.81
C TYR A 413 8.35 2.74 14.33
N LEU A 414 8.93 3.19 15.45
CA LEU A 414 8.68 4.51 16.02
C LEU A 414 9.05 5.62 15.02
N THR A 415 10.22 5.51 14.40
CA THR A 415 10.68 6.45 13.37
C THR A 415 9.72 6.46 12.17
N THR A 416 9.39 5.29 11.64
CA THR A 416 8.48 5.14 10.49
C THR A 416 7.07 5.66 10.81
N TYR A 417 6.58 5.40 12.03
CA TYR A 417 5.28 5.90 12.50
C TYR A 417 5.24 7.43 12.48
N TYR A 418 6.25 8.11 13.05
CA TYR A 418 6.27 9.57 13.06
C TYR A 418 6.42 10.15 11.66
N MET A 419 7.26 9.58 10.80
CA MET A 419 7.35 9.97 9.38
C MET A 419 6.00 9.82 8.66
N GLY A 420 5.27 8.71 8.91
CA GLY A 420 3.92 8.50 8.39
C GLY A 420 2.86 9.47 8.92
N GLN A 421 3.16 10.21 10.00
CA GLN A 421 2.26 11.23 10.56
C GLN A 421 2.59 12.67 10.10
N GLU A 422 3.56 12.87 9.22
CA GLU A 422 3.97 14.22 8.81
C GLU A 422 2.89 14.95 8.02
N THR A 423 2.24 14.28 7.07
CA THR A 423 1.22 14.91 6.22
C THR A 423 -0.20 14.66 6.71
N ASN A 424 -1.10 15.61 6.47
CA ASN A 424 -2.51 15.45 6.78
C ASN A 424 -3.17 14.33 5.98
N ALA A 425 -2.76 14.15 4.73
CA ALA A 425 -3.24 13.06 3.88
C ALA A 425 -2.85 11.68 4.42
N ALA A 426 -1.60 11.52 4.89
CA ALA A 426 -1.13 10.26 5.49
C ALA A 426 -1.87 9.96 6.80
N GLN A 427 -2.11 10.98 7.65
CA GLN A 427 -2.91 10.81 8.87
C GLN A 427 -4.36 10.43 8.56
N ALA A 428 -4.96 11.03 7.54
CA ALA A 428 -6.31 10.66 7.11
C ALA A 428 -6.39 9.21 6.62
N ALA A 429 -5.41 8.77 5.82
CA ALA A 429 -5.32 7.39 5.35
C ALA A 429 -5.14 6.40 6.51
N ASN A 430 -4.25 6.69 7.46
CA ASN A 430 -4.00 5.83 8.61
C ASN A 430 -5.25 5.68 9.51
N LEU A 431 -5.95 6.78 9.82
CA LEU A 431 -7.21 6.73 10.56
C LEU A 431 -8.26 5.88 9.85
N ALA A 432 -8.36 6.03 8.52
CA ALA A 432 -9.31 5.27 7.71
C ALA A 432 -8.96 3.78 7.65
N GLU A 433 -7.70 3.42 7.45
CA GLU A 433 -7.26 2.02 7.44
C GLU A 433 -7.65 1.29 8.73
N TYR A 434 -7.32 1.89 9.88
CA TYR A 434 -7.70 1.29 11.15
C TYR A 434 -9.22 1.28 11.38
N GLU A 435 -9.95 2.31 10.93
CA GLU A 435 -11.42 2.32 11.01
C GLU A 435 -12.06 1.24 10.14
N LEU A 436 -11.50 0.99 8.96
CA LEU A 436 -12.08 0.08 7.97
C LEU A 436 -11.70 -1.39 8.23
N ILE A 437 -10.44 -1.65 8.56
CA ILE A 437 -9.89 -3.02 8.66
C ILE A 437 -9.08 -3.28 9.94
N GLY A 438 -8.87 -2.29 10.79
CA GLY A 438 -8.07 -2.40 12.02
C GLY A 438 -8.87 -2.41 13.32
N GLY A 439 -10.20 -2.61 13.26
CA GLY A 439 -11.06 -2.69 14.44
C GLY A 439 -11.41 -1.34 15.07
N GLY A 440 -11.21 -0.25 14.35
CA GLY A 440 -11.57 1.12 14.74
C GLY A 440 -10.37 2.07 14.78
N TRP A 441 -10.59 3.32 14.40
CA TRP A 441 -9.54 4.32 14.25
C TRP A 441 -8.68 4.55 15.50
N ARG A 442 -9.22 4.29 16.70
CA ARG A 442 -8.48 4.44 17.98
C ARG A 442 -7.27 3.52 18.04
N ASN A 443 -7.34 2.35 17.42
CA ASN A 443 -6.24 1.38 17.39
C ASN A 443 -5.01 1.91 16.64
N SER A 444 -5.17 2.90 15.73
CA SER A 444 -4.05 3.55 15.05
C SER A 444 -3.09 4.27 16.02
N PHE A 445 -3.59 4.69 17.16
CA PHE A 445 -2.80 5.37 18.19
C PHE A 445 -2.17 4.39 19.20
N GLU A 446 -2.64 3.15 19.25
CA GLU A 446 -2.12 2.15 20.19
C GLU A 446 -0.88 1.40 19.66
N LEU A 447 -0.57 1.51 18.35
CA LEU A 447 0.47 0.75 17.69
C LEU A 447 1.79 0.72 18.47
N ILE A 448 2.32 1.88 18.83
CA ILE A 448 3.62 2.00 19.51
C ILE A 448 3.57 1.37 20.91
N THR A 449 2.49 1.61 21.66
CA THR A 449 2.30 1.00 22.98
C THR A 449 2.24 -0.53 22.90
N ARG A 450 1.52 -1.05 21.90
CA ARG A 450 1.40 -2.50 21.67
C ARG A 450 2.72 -3.13 21.24
N LEU A 451 3.50 -2.45 20.40
CA LEU A 451 4.83 -2.92 19.99
C LEU A 451 5.80 -2.98 21.17
N HIS A 452 5.79 -1.99 22.06
CA HIS A 452 6.61 -2.00 23.28
C HIS A 452 6.24 -3.11 24.27
N ALA A 453 5.04 -3.63 24.21
CA ALA A 453 4.60 -4.74 25.06
C ALA A 453 4.97 -6.13 24.48
N VAL A 454 5.51 -6.19 23.26
CA VAL A 454 5.87 -7.45 22.61
C VAL A 454 7.08 -8.10 23.30
N THR A 455 6.95 -9.38 23.62
CA THR A 455 7.98 -10.19 24.25
C THR A 455 8.66 -11.16 23.26
N PRO A 456 9.91 -11.60 23.52
CA PRO A 456 10.56 -12.63 22.72
C PRO A 456 9.74 -13.90 22.55
N ALA A 457 9.04 -14.34 23.60
CA ALA A 457 8.18 -15.52 23.57
C ALA A 457 6.99 -15.35 22.62
N GLU A 458 6.39 -14.15 22.56
CA GLU A 458 5.29 -13.86 21.63
C GLU A 458 5.76 -13.82 20.19
N VAL A 459 6.95 -13.25 19.91
CA VAL A 459 7.56 -13.25 18.57
C VAL A 459 7.81 -14.70 18.11
N GLN A 460 8.39 -15.54 18.96
CA GLN A 460 8.59 -16.95 18.63
C GLN A 460 7.26 -17.69 18.41
N ARG A 461 6.27 -17.46 19.26
CA ARG A 461 4.94 -18.07 19.16
C ARG A 461 4.24 -17.73 17.84
N VAL A 462 4.26 -16.47 17.41
CA VAL A 462 3.63 -16.09 16.15
C VAL A 462 4.41 -16.61 14.93
N ALA A 463 5.73 -16.66 15.00
CA ALA A 463 6.53 -17.28 13.96
C ALA A 463 6.19 -18.78 13.80
N GLN A 464 6.04 -19.52 14.90
CA GLN A 464 5.59 -20.91 14.89
C GLN A 464 4.15 -21.05 14.35
N LYS A 465 3.26 -20.15 14.75
CA LYS A 465 1.83 -20.22 14.40
C LYS A 465 1.54 -19.87 12.93
N TYR A 466 2.30 -18.94 12.33
CA TYR A 466 1.96 -18.38 11.04
C TYR A 466 3.00 -18.65 9.93
N MET A 467 4.31 -18.67 10.24
CA MET A 467 5.35 -18.79 9.22
C MET A 467 5.58 -20.25 8.79
N HIS A 468 4.54 -20.88 8.28
CA HIS A 468 4.58 -22.27 7.78
C HIS A 468 3.64 -22.44 6.58
N ASN A 469 3.67 -23.63 5.97
CA ASN A 469 2.83 -23.99 4.81
C ASN A 469 2.92 -22.95 3.69
N MET A 470 4.14 -22.53 3.36
CA MET A 470 4.38 -21.45 2.40
C MET A 470 3.94 -21.85 0.99
N ARG A 471 3.33 -20.90 0.32
CA ARG A 471 3.00 -20.99 -1.09
C ARG A 471 4.03 -20.25 -1.91
N PHE A 472 4.88 -20.99 -2.61
CA PHE A 472 5.91 -20.41 -3.46
C PHE A 472 5.46 -20.29 -4.90
N VAL A 473 5.85 -19.20 -5.51
CA VAL A 473 5.83 -18.99 -6.96
C VAL A 473 7.23 -18.63 -7.42
N VAL A 474 7.66 -19.28 -8.50
CA VAL A 474 8.94 -19.04 -9.13
C VAL A 474 8.73 -18.65 -10.59
N LEU A 475 9.32 -17.55 -10.99
CA LEU A 475 9.41 -17.13 -12.39
C LEU A 475 10.88 -17.30 -12.83
N GLY A 476 11.15 -18.27 -13.69
CA GLY A 476 12.53 -18.60 -14.10
C GLY A 476 12.65 -19.96 -14.75
N ASN A 477 13.81 -20.58 -14.63
CA ASN A 477 14.10 -21.88 -15.27
C ASN A 477 13.64 -23.07 -14.37
N PRO A 478 12.62 -23.85 -14.75
CA PRO A 478 12.15 -24.99 -13.97
C PRO A 478 13.22 -26.04 -13.65
N LYS A 479 14.22 -26.20 -14.55
CA LYS A 479 15.30 -27.18 -14.36
C LYS A 479 16.32 -26.79 -13.30
N SER A 480 16.34 -25.53 -12.90
CA SER A 480 17.24 -25.01 -11.86
C SER A 480 16.60 -25.02 -10.46
N VAL A 481 15.34 -25.43 -10.31
CA VAL A 481 14.58 -25.36 -9.05
C VAL A 481 14.37 -26.75 -8.47
N ASP A 482 14.93 -26.99 -7.29
CA ASP A 482 14.63 -28.19 -6.49
C ASP A 482 13.44 -27.92 -5.57
N THR A 483 12.27 -28.38 -5.98
CA THR A 483 11.02 -28.17 -5.24
C THR A 483 11.02 -28.71 -3.81
N LYS A 484 11.85 -29.72 -3.48
CA LYS A 484 11.97 -30.27 -2.12
C LYS A 484 12.45 -29.21 -1.12
N ILE A 485 13.39 -28.34 -1.52
CA ILE A 485 13.89 -27.23 -0.70
C ILE A 485 12.73 -26.29 -0.34
N PHE A 486 11.94 -25.88 -1.34
CA PHE A 486 10.84 -24.94 -1.17
C PHE A 486 9.70 -25.53 -0.31
N MET A 487 9.51 -26.83 -0.35
CA MET A 487 8.55 -27.53 0.51
C MET A 487 9.06 -27.86 1.92
N GLY A 488 10.29 -27.46 2.24
CA GLY A 488 10.90 -27.73 3.56
C GLY A 488 11.23 -29.21 3.79
N GLN A 489 11.33 -30.01 2.74
CA GLN A 489 11.56 -31.47 2.77
C GLN A 489 13.04 -31.85 2.61
N VAL A 490 13.95 -30.97 3.00
CA VAL A 490 15.39 -31.29 2.95
C VAL A 490 15.71 -32.27 4.06
N GLU A 491 16.11 -33.49 3.71
CA GLU A 491 16.72 -34.42 4.64
C GLU A 491 17.97 -33.75 5.27
N LYS A 492 18.04 -33.71 6.59
CA LYS A 492 19.27 -33.32 7.30
C LYS A 492 20.30 -34.38 6.97
N GLY A 493 21.24 -34.07 6.07
CA GLY A 493 22.44 -34.82 5.84
C GLY A 493 23.41 -34.72 7.04
#